data_21efd12bdc65f9e143893dfd1b604a9f
#
_entry.id   21efd12bdc65f9e143893dfd1b604a9f
#
_cell.length_a   1.000
_cell.length_b   1.000
_cell.length_c   1.000
_cell.angle_alpha   90.00
_cell.angle_beta   90.00
_cell.angle_gamma   90.00
#
_symmetry.space_group_name_H-M   'P 1'
#
loop_
_entity.id
_entity.type
_entity.pdbx_description
1 polymer ?
#
loop_
_entity_poly.entity_id
_entity_poly.type
_entity_poly.pdbx_seq_one_letter_code
_entity_poly.pdbx_strand_id
1 'polypeptide(L)'
;MNENFNERLASIIANDVAKENLGHIDLHKARELLMDAGAVLFDVRPPAKVEGENAQEAGIKNAHYTPYPAFAASLDLLPEDKTTPIITACVKGWFGNRVMAYLEMMGYANVYILDTSVTALIEAHYAHSGR
;
A
#
# COMPACT_ATOMS: atom_id res chain seq x y z
N MET A 1 25.01 9.08 7.86
CA MET A 1 24.48 9.64 8.29
C MET A 1 24.59 9.81 9.69
N ASN A 2 23.81 9.75 10.37
CA ASN A 2 24.05 10.20 11.70
C ASN A 2 23.08 9.52 12.62
N GLU A 3 23.07 9.97 13.83
CA GLU A 3 22.25 9.34 14.85
C GLU A 3 20.78 9.41 14.49
N ASN A 4 20.34 10.52 13.86
CA ASN A 4 18.93 10.64 13.52
C ASN A 4 18.50 9.56 12.54
N PHE A 5 19.35 9.27 11.56
CA PHE A 5 19.03 8.22 10.61
C PHE A 5 18.97 6.87 11.32
N ASN A 6 19.96 6.58 12.18
CA ASN A 6 20.02 5.31 12.87
C ASN A 6 18.82 5.13 13.80
N GLU A 7 18.45 6.19 14.50
CA GLU A 7 17.30 6.14 15.39
C GLU A 7 16.02 5.93 14.60
N ARG A 8 15.90 6.59 13.47
CA ARG A 8 14.72 6.42 12.64
C ARG A 8 14.62 4.99 12.12
N LEU A 9 15.75 4.45 11.65
CA LEU A 9 15.76 3.10 11.14
C LEU A 9 15.36 2.11 12.23
N ALA A 10 15.92 2.27 13.43
CA ALA A 10 15.57 1.38 14.54
C ALA A 10 14.08 1.47 14.88
N SER A 11 13.53 2.67 14.83
CA SER A 11 12.11 2.88 15.11
C SER A 11 11.24 2.22 14.06
N ILE A 12 11.63 2.32 12.78
CA ILE A 12 10.89 1.70 11.69
C ILE A 12 10.91 0.18 11.85
N ILE A 13 12.07 -0.38 12.15
CA ILE A 13 12.19 -1.82 12.31
C ILE A 13 11.31 -2.29 13.47
N ALA A 14 11.35 -1.57 14.60
CA ALA A 14 10.52 -1.92 15.74
C ALA A 14 9.04 -1.86 15.40
N ASN A 15 8.64 -0.87 14.63
CA ASN A 15 7.25 -0.74 14.21
C ASN A 15 6.83 -1.89 13.30
N ASP A 16 7.71 -2.28 12.37
CA ASP A 16 7.41 -3.40 11.47
C ASP A 16 7.27 -4.70 12.24
N VAL A 17 8.16 -4.94 13.19
CA VAL A 17 8.11 -6.17 13.98
C VAL A 17 6.84 -6.23 14.81
N ALA A 18 6.34 -5.07 15.25
CA ALA A 18 5.12 -5.02 16.05
C ALA A 18 3.87 -5.27 15.20
N LYS A 19 3.95 -5.10 13.88
CA LYS A 19 2.79 -5.38 13.02
C LYS A 19 2.66 -6.89 12.83
N GLU A 20 1.42 -7.34 12.78
CA GLU A 20 1.17 -8.73 12.47
C GLU A 20 1.69 -9.04 11.06
N ASN A 21 2.45 -10.13 10.93
CA ASN A 21 3.00 -10.56 9.64
C ASN A 21 3.78 -9.47 8.92
N LEU A 22 4.49 -8.62 9.69
CA LEU A 22 5.31 -7.54 9.13
C LEU A 22 4.52 -6.61 8.22
N GLY A 23 3.22 -6.49 8.48
CA GLY A 23 2.38 -5.58 7.70
C GLY A 23 1.73 -6.20 6.48
N HIS A 24 1.89 -7.51 6.27
CA HIS A 24 1.16 -8.19 5.20
C HIS A 24 -0.27 -8.43 5.66
N ILE A 25 -1.24 -7.95 4.88
CA ILE A 25 -2.65 -8.05 5.28
C ILE A 25 -3.44 -8.80 4.22
N ASP A 26 -4.46 -9.50 4.68
CA ASP A 26 -5.30 -10.27 3.77
C ASP A 26 -6.37 -9.38 3.12
N LEU A 27 -7.17 -9.97 2.25
CA LEU A 27 -8.18 -9.25 1.51
C LEU A 27 -9.20 -8.59 2.44
N HIS A 28 -9.63 -9.32 3.46
CA HIS A 28 -10.62 -8.79 4.39
C HIS A 28 -10.11 -7.55 5.11
N LYS A 29 -8.89 -7.63 5.62
CA LYS A 29 -8.29 -6.50 6.34
C LYS A 29 -8.08 -5.31 5.42
N ALA A 30 -7.64 -5.56 4.19
CA ALA A 30 -7.43 -4.48 3.23
C ALA A 30 -8.74 -3.75 2.96
N ARG A 31 -9.81 -4.49 2.74
CA ARG A 31 -11.12 -3.88 2.48
C ARG A 31 -11.61 -3.11 3.70
N GLU A 32 -11.39 -3.67 4.89
CA GLU A 32 -11.77 -2.98 6.12
C GLU A 32 -11.06 -1.63 6.24
N LEU A 33 -9.75 -1.62 6.00
CA LEU A 33 -8.99 -0.37 6.08
C LEU A 33 -9.45 0.65 5.04
N LEU A 34 -9.73 0.18 3.82
CA LEU A 34 -10.17 1.08 2.77
C LEU A 34 -11.55 1.66 3.05
N MET A 35 -12.45 0.86 3.59
CA MET A 35 -13.82 1.31 3.80
C MET A 35 -14.02 2.05 5.10
N ASP A 36 -13.32 1.64 6.15
CA ASP A 36 -13.61 2.15 7.49
C ASP A 36 -12.54 3.06 8.06
N ALA A 37 -11.31 2.98 7.56
CA ALA A 37 -10.21 3.75 8.14
C ALA A 37 -9.63 4.79 7.19
N GLY A 38 -10.23 4.97 6.02
CA GLY A 38 -9.75 5.98 5.08
C GLY A 38 -8.41 5.66 4.47
N ALA A 39 -8.06 4.39 4.36
CA ALA A 39 -6.77 4.00 3.81
C ALA A 39 -6.62 4.43 2.36
N VAL A 40 -5.38 4.68 1.96
CA VAL A 40 -5.03 4.98 0.57
C VAL A 40 -4.30 3.77 0.02
N LEU A 41 -4.65 3.34 -1.18
CA LEU A 41 -4.03 2.17 -1.80
C LEU A 41 -3.22 2.60 -3.01
N PHE A 42 -1.98 2.10 -3.08
CA PHE A 42 -1.13 2.32 -4.25
C PHE A 42 -0.91 0.98 -4.94
N ASP A 43 -1.46 0.85 -6.14
CA ASP A 43 -1.27 -0.32 -7.00
C ASP A 43 0.03 -0.06 -7.75
N VAL A 44 1.10 -0.74 -7.32
CA VAL A 44 2.43 -0.45 -7.83
C VAL A 44 2.90 -1.48 -8.85
N ARG A 45 1.98 -2.29 -9.38
CA ARG A 45 2.35 -3.27 -10.40
C ARG A 45 2.89 -2.55 -11.64
N PRO A 46 4.04 -2.99 -12.19
CA PRO A 46 4.47 -2.44 -13.48
C PRO A 46 3.43 -2.73 -14.55
N PRO A 47 3.36 -1.90 -15.60
CA PRO A 47 2.30 -2.09 -16.62
C PRO A 47 2.24 -3.49 -17.19
N ALA A 48 3.40 -4.14 -17.39
CA ALA A 48 3.41 -5.48 -17.97
C ALA A 48 2.79 -6.53 -17.06
N LYS A 49 2.57 -6.19 -15.78
CA LYS A 49 2.02 -7.13 -14.81
C LYS A 49 0.55 -6.85 -14.51
N VAL A 50 -0.04 -5.82 -15.12
CA VAL A 50 -1.45 -5.51 -14.92
C VAL A 50 -2.24 -6.28 -15.96
N GLU A 51 -3.08 -7.21 -15.50
CA GLU A 51 -3.98 -7.95 -16.38
C GLU A 51 -5.38 -7.41 -16.12
N GLY A 52 -5.97 -6.80 -17.14
CA GLY A 52 -7.27 -6.18 -16.97
C GLY A 52 -7.13 -4.80 -16.34
N GLU A 53 -8.02 -4.50 -15.43
CA GLU A 53 -8.04 -3.20 -14.78
C GLU A 53 -7.02 -3.09 -13.67
N ASN A 54 -6.51 -1.87 -13.47
CA ASN A 54 -5.80 -1.59 -12.22
C ASN A 54 -6.82 -1.14 -11.17
N ALA A 55 -6.34 -0.96 -9.94
CA ALA A 55 -7.23 -0.65 -8.83
C ALA A 55 -7.93 0.70 -8.99
N GLN A 56 -7.24 1.66 -9.59
CA GLN A 56 -7.82 2.98 -9.80
C GLN A 56 -8.94 2.92 -10.84
N GLU A 57 -8.69 2.20 -11.93
CA GLU A 57 -9.70 2.06 -12.98
C GLU A 57 -10.94 1.33 -12.48
N ALA A 58 -10.75 0.41 -11.55
CA ALA A 58 -11.88 -0.33 -10.99
C ALA A 58 -12.75 0.51 -10.08
N GLY A 59 -12.31 1.71 -9.74
CA GLY A 59 -13.12 2.61 -8.92
C GLY A 59 -13.04 2.36 -7.43
N ILE A 60 -12.01 1.65 -6.99
CA ILE A 60 -11.82 1.44 -5.55
C ILE A 60 -11.49 2.79 -4.93
N LYS A 61 -12.21 3.14 -3.86
CA LYS A 61 -12.06 4.43 -3.22
C LYS A 61 -10.63 4.63 -2.73
N ASN A 62 -10.06 5.77 -3.03
CA ASN A 62 -8.70 6.15 -2.61
C ASN A 62 -7.61 5.24 -3.17
N ALA A 63 -7.89 4.54 -4.27
CA ALA A 63 -6.89 3.73 -4.92
C ALA A 63 -6.28 4.49 -6.08
N HIS A 64 -4.96 4.41 -6.17
CA HIS A 64 -4.19 5.07 -7.23
C HIS A 64 -3.34 4.04 -7.95
N TYR A 65 -3.21 4.18 -9.24
CA TYR A 65 -2.29 3.34 -10.00
C TYR A 65 -0.97 4.09 -10.13
N THR A 66 0.06 3.56 -9.49
CA THR A 66 1.36 4.22 -9.41
C THR A 66 2.44 3.19 -9.69
N PRO A 67 2.64 2.84 -10.98
CA PRO A 67 3.57 1.76 -11.31
C PRO A 67 4.94 2.01 -10.70
N TYR A 68 5.54 0.95 -10.19
CA TYR A 68 6.76 1.05 -9.42
C TYR A 68 7.86 1.86 -10.12
N PRO A 69 8.15 1.61 -11.42
CA PRO A 69 9.26 2.35 -12.04
C PRO A 69 9.06 3.86 -12.05
N ALA A 70 7.82 4.32 -11.97
CA ALA A 70 7.52 5.74 -11.99
C ALA A 70 6.97 6.25 -10.66
N PHE A 71 7.13 5.49 -9.59
CA PHE A 71 6.50 5.82 -8.32
C PHE A 71 6.93 7.20 -7.81
N ALA A 72 8.18 7.59 -8.06
CA ALA A 72 8.66 8.88 -7.57
C ALA A 72 7.87 10.06 -8.13
N ALA A 73 7.17 9.86 -9.25
CA ALA A 73 6.36 10.92 -9.84
C ALA A 73 4.99 11.03 -9.17
N SER A 74 4.68 10.14 -8.23
CA SER A 74 3.36 10.07 -7.60
C SER A 74 3.35 10.52 -6.15
N LEU A 75 4.43 11.16 -5.70
CA LEU A 75 4.54 11.51 -4.28
C LEU A 75 3.52 12.53 -3.83
N ASP A 76 2.99 13.31 -4.76
CA ASP A 76 1.94 14.28 -4.44
C ASP A 76 0.61 13.63 -4.08
N LEU A 77 0.46 12.33 -4.35
CA LEU A 77 -0.75 11.60 -3.97
C LEU A 77 -0.70 11.10 -2.53
N LEU A 78 0.44 11.22 -1.86
CA LEU A 78 0.56 10.75 -0.48
C LEU A 78 -0.28 11.62 0.45
N PRO A 79 -0.92 11.00 1.45
CA PRO A 79 -1.68 11.78 2.42
C PRO A 79 -0.76 12.64 3.26
N GLU A 80 -1.23 13.83 3.64
CA GLU A 80 -0.45 14.71 4.49
C GLU A 80 -0.34 14.16 5.90
N ASP A 81 -1.40 13.51 6.36
CA ASP A 81 -1.42 12.93 7.71
C ASP A 81 -0.64 11.62 7.70
N LYS A 82 0.48 11.62 8.41
CA LYS A 82 1.38 10.47 8.43
C LYS A 82 0.82 9.26 9.15
N THR A 83 -0.32 9.41 9.84
CA THR A 83 -0.96 8.27 10.49
C THR A 83 -1.99 7.60 9.58
N THR A 84 -2.27 8.16 8.42
CA THR A 84 -3.22 7.57 7.49
C THR A 84 -2.72 6.19 7.06
N PRO A 85 -3.55 5.15 7.12
CA PRO A 85 -3.12 3.83 6.64
C PRO A 85 -2.88 3.86 5.14
N ILE A 86 -1.80 3.22 4.72
CA ILE A 86 -1.45 3.10 3.31
C ILE A 86 -1.27 1.63 3.00
N ILE A 87 -1.85 1.18 1.90
CA ILE A 87 -1.72 -0.20 1.45
C ILE A 87 -0.99 -0.18 0.11
N THR A 88 0.09 -0.94 0.01
CA THR A 88 0.76 -1.14 -1.28
C THR A 88 0.30 -2.48 -1.84
N ALA A 89 0.08 -2.53 -3.14
CA ALA A 89 -0.41 -3.73 -3.81
C ALA A 89 0.48 -4.05 -5.00
N CYS A 90 0.86 -5.32 -5.10
CA CYS A 90 1.79 -5.76 -6.13
C CYS A 90 1.45 -7.20 -6.51
N VAL A 91 2.20 -7.76 -7.47
CA VAL A 91 1.96 -9.13 -7.88
C VAL A 91 2.48 -10.11 -6.84
N LYS A 92 3.73 -9.95 -6.42
CA LYS A 92 4.38 -10.88 -5.51
C LYS A 92 4.99 -10.17 -4.29
N GLY A 93 4.64 -8.92 -4.10
CA GLY A 93 5.15 -8.17 -2.96
C GLY A 93 6.53 -7.57 -3.16
N TRP A 94 7.23 -7.90 -4.24
CA TRP A 94 8.58 -7.38 -4.43
C TRP A 94 8.62 -5.86 -4.44
N PHE A 95 7.80 -5.28 -5.30
CA PHE A 95 7.77 -3.82 -5.40
C PHE A 95 6.99 -3.19 -4.26
N GLY A 96 5.96 -3.89 -3.79
CA GLY A 96 5.19 -3.40 -2.65
C GLY A 96 6.04 -3.26 -1.40
N ASN A 97 6.92 -4.25 -1.15
CA ASN A 97 7.81 -4.16 0.00
C ASN A 97 8.78 -2.99 -0.10
N ARG A 98 9.29 -2.73 -1.31
CA ARG A 98 10.19 -1.60 -1.48
C ARG A 98 9.49 -0.28 -1.25
N VAL A 99 8.30 -0.13 -1.81
CA VAL A 99 7.54 1.10 -1.62
C VAL A 99 7.18 1.28 -0.15
N MET A 100 6.79 0.20 0.53
CA MET A 100 6.52 0.26 1.96
C MET A 100 7.71 0.84 2.71
N ALA A 101 8.91 0.34 2.43
CA ALA A 101 10.10 0.81 3.12
C ALA A 101 10.35 2.30 2.83
N TYR A 102 10.17 2.73 1.57
CA TYR A 102 10.36 4.14 1.25
C TYR A 102 9.39 5.02 2.04
N LEU A 103 8.14 4.62 2.10
CA LEU A 103 7.12 5.40 2.80
C LEU A 103 7.39 5.45 4.29
N GLU A 104 7.87 4.35 4.85
CA GLU A 104 8.23 4.33 6.27
C GLU A 104 9.38 5.29 6.55
N MET A 105 10.35 5.35 5.64
CA MET A 105 11.45 6.30 5.79
C MET A 105 10.96 7.74 5.71
N MET A 106 9.86 7.97 5.01
CA MET A 106 9.27 9.29 4.92
C MET A 106 8.39 9.64 6.12
N GLY A 107 8.23 8.70 7.06
CA GLY A 107 7.52 8.99 8.29
C GLY A 107 6.13 8.38 8.41
N TYR A 108 5.69 7.62 7.41
CA TYR A 108 4.38 6.97 7.48
C TYR A 108 4.48 5.73 8.35
N ALA A 109 3.66 5.65 9.39
CA ALA A 109 3.76 4.58 10.38
C ALA A 109 2.85 3.39 10.07
N ASN A 110 1.78 3.62 9.33
CA ASN A 110 0.76 2.59 9.13
C ASN A 110 0.72 2.14 7.68
N VAL A 111 1.85 1.59 7.22
CA VAL A 111 1.97 1.10 5.85
C VAL A 111 1.85 -0.42 5.86
N TYR A 112 1.07 -0.94 4.93
CA TYR A 112 0.76 -2.36 4.84
C TYR A 112 0.95 -2.84 3.41
N ILE A 113 1.08 -4.16 3.25
CA ILE A 113 1.21 -4.78 1.94
C ILE A 113 0.03 -5.72 1.76
N LEU A 114 -0.67 -5.60 0.64
CA LEU A 114 -1.75 -6.51 0.31
C LEU A 114 -1.15 -7.90 0.03
N ASP A 115 -1.56 -8.88 0.81
CA ASP A 115 -1.03 -10.24 0.70
C ASP A 115 -1.97 -11.12 -0.11
N THR A 116 -2.41 -10.58 -1.25
CA THR A 116 -3.22 -11.31 -2.21
C THR A 116 -3.10 -10.53 -3.52
N SER A 117 -3.78 -10.99 -4.56
CA SER A 117 -3.68 -10.31 -5.86
C SER A 117 -4.57 -9.07 -5.89
N VAL A 118 -4.17 -8.10 -6.69
CA VAL A 118 -5.02 -6.94 -6.94
C VAL A 118 -6.30 -7.38 -7.64
N THR A 119 -6.19 -8.40 -8.50
CA THR A 119 -7.38 -8.95 -9.16
C THR A 119 -8.40 -9.42 -8.15
N ALA A 120 -7.97 -10.12 -7.10
CA ALA A 120 -8.90 -10.58 -6.07
C ALA A 120 -9.54 -9.40 -5.34
N LEU A 121 -8.77 -8.34 -5.11
CA LEU A 121 -9.31 -7.15 -4.47
C LEU A 121 -10.38 -6.50 -5.36
N ILE A 122 -10.11 -6.41 -6.66
CA ILE A 122 -11.05 -5.81 -7.60
C ILE A 122 -12.32 -6.65 -7.67
N GLU A 123 -12.18 -7.97 -7.71
CA GLU A 123 -13.34 -8.85 -7.74
C GLU A 123 -14.20 -8.66 -6.50
N ALA A 124 -13.57 -8.57 -5.34
CA ALA A 124 -14.29 -8.35 -4.09
C ALA A 124 -14.98 -6.99 -4.09
N HIS A 125 -14.30 -5.98 -4.66
CA HIS A 125 -14.88 -4.65 -4.76
C HIS A 125 -16.18 -4.68 -5.56
N TYR A 126 -16.15 -5.31 -6.74
CA TYR A 126 -17.36 -5.39 -7.55
C TYR A 126 -18.44 -6.21 -6.88
N ALA A 127 -18.08 -7.29 -6.22
CA ALA A 127 -19.04 -8.15 -5.57
C ALA A 127 -19.80 -7.44 -4.44
N HIS A 128 -19.13 -6.48 -3.79
CA HIS A 128 -19.72 -5.80 -2.63
C HIS A 128 -20.19 -4.39 -2.94
N SER A 129 -20.00 -3.92 -4.15
CA SER A 129 -20.41 -2.56 -4.51
C SER A 129 -21.83 -2.50 -5.00
N GLY A 130 -22.53 -3.60 -4.97
CA GLY A 130 -23.88 -3.61 -5.40
C GLY A 130 -23.99 -3.72 -6.89
N ARG A 131 -22.89 -3.94 -7.33
CA ARG A 131 -23.02 -4.12 -8.67
C ARG A 131 -24.17 -3.59 -9.05
#